data_d5bbbe2b8e17ff60454a690abd434822
#
_entry.id   d5bbbe2b8e17ff60454a690abd434822
#
_cell.length_a   1.000
_cell.length_b   1.000
_cell.length_c   1.000
_cell.angle_alpha   90.00
_cell.angle_beta   90.00
_cell.angle_gamma   90.00
#
_symmetry.space_group_name_H-M   'P 1'
#
loop_
_entity.id
_entity.type
_entity.pdbx_description
1 polymer ?
#
loop_
_entity_poly.entity_id
_entity_poly.type
_entity_poly.pdbx_seq_one_letter_code
_entity_poly.pdbx_strand_id
1 'polypeptide(L)'
;MPLWEKEWKGNHLKPYEKFLKHGAASLTDAELLAIIIRTGTKNASALTIAQKLLDRFEQNRQLNSLHHITIQELMEMEGIGEVKAVKIKCIAELSARMAKQHAAQTLDFKTPSSIADYYMEQMRHEEVE
;
A
#
# COMPACT_ATOMS: atom_id res chain seq x y z
N MET A 1 28.25 9.48 -10.17
CA MET A 1 27.25 8.63 -9.52
C MET A 1 26.66 9.36 -8.31
N PRO A 2 25.35 9.58 -8.28
CA PRO A 2 24.72 10.23 -7.13
C PRO A 2 24.93 9.42 -5.84
N LEU A 3 24.93 10.13 -4.72
CA LEU A 3 25.09 9.49 -3.40
C LEU A 3 24.11 8.37 -3.14
N TRP A 4 22.87 8.54 -3.58
CA TRP A 4 21.84 7.51 -3.39
C TRP A 4 22.14 6.23 -4.17
N GLU A 5 22.82 6.31 -5.32
CA GLU A 5 23.22 5.11 -6.06
C GLU A 5 24.35 4.35 -5.35
N LYS A 6 25.22 5.06 -4.65
CA LYS A 6 26.24 4.41 -3.85
C LYS A 6 25.64 3.68 -2.66
N GLU A 7 24.62 4.25 -2.05
CA GLU A 7 23.90 3.62 -0.96
C GLU A 7 23.17 2.36 -1.42
N TRP A 8 22.66 2.38 -2.65
CA TRP A 8 21.96 1.23 -3.22
C TRP A 8 22.88 0.04 -3.54
N LYS A 9 24.13 0.29 -3.83
CA LYS A 9 25.08 -0.77 -4.20
C LYS A 9 25.55 -1.65 -3.03
N GLY A 10 25.32 -1.23 -1.81
CA GLY A 10 25.68 -2.02 -0.63
C GLY A 10 24.56 -3.01 -0.25
N ASN A 11 23.77 -2.61 0.72
CA ASN A 11 22.71 -3.45 1.28
C ASN A 11 21.30 -3.00 0.92
N HIS A 12 21.14 -1.94 0.10
CA HIS A 12 19.86 -1.35 -0.20
C HIS A 12 19.41 -1.69 -1.61
N LEU A 13 18.37 -2.49 -1.71
CA LEU A 13 17.71 -2.78 -2.96
C LEU A 13 16.67 -1.70 -3.25
N LYS A 14 16.47 -1.40 -4.54
CA LYS A 14 15.34 -0.56 -4.94
C LYS A 14 14.03 -1.25 -4.53
N PRO A 15 12.96 -0.49 -4.26
CA PRO A 15 11.71 -1.09 -3.80
C PRO A 15 11.23 -2.26 -4.66
N TYR A 16 11.25 -2.11 -5.98
CA TYR A 16 10.83 -3.16 -6.89
C TYR A 16 11.68 -4.43 -6.74
N GLU A 17 13.00 -4.27 -6.70
CA GLU A 17 13.93 -5.39 -6.51
C GLU A 17 13.74 -6.05 -5.15
N LYS A 18 13.55 -5.24 -4.13
CA LYS A 18 13.29 -5.71 -2.77
C LYS A 18 12.00 -6.52 -2.69
N PHE A 19 10.97 -6.07 -3.41
CA PHE A 19 9.71 -6.81 -3.50
C PHE A 19 9.92 -8.20 -4.09
N LEU A 20 10.65 -8.28 -5.20
CA LEU A 20 10.92 -9.56 -5.87
C LEU A 20 11.77 -10.51 -5.02
N LYS A 21 12.72 -9.97 -4.26
CA LYS A 21 13.61 -10.79 -3.44
C LYS A 21 13.00 -11.22 -2.11
N HIS A 22 12.29 -10.31 -1.45
CA HIS A 22 11.86 -10.51 -0.07
C HIS A 22 10.35 -10.47 0.14
N GLY A 23 9.58 -10.17 -0.89
CA GLY A 23 8.13 -10.12 -0.82
C GLY A 23 7.58 -8.78 -0.33
N ALA A 24 6.27 -8.62 -0.49
CA ALA A 24 5.57 -7.36 -0.20
C ALA A 24 5.68 -6.95 1.27
N ALA A 25 5.62 -7.92 2.18
CA ALA A 25 5.63 -7.64 3.61
C ALA A 25 6.93 -7.01 4.10
N SER A 26 8.02 -7.14 3.33
CA SER A 26 9.31 -6.57 3.69
C SER A 26 9.42 -5.08 3.39
N LEU A 27 8.48 -4.51 2.63
CA LEU A 27 8.53 -3.12 2.19
C LEU A 27 7.82 -2.19 3.17
N THR A 28 8.34 -0.97 3.30
CA THR A 28 7.65 0.09 4.03
C THR A 28 6.49 0.62 3.18
N ASP A 29 5.59 1.37 3.81
CA ASP A 29 4.48 2.02 3.12
C ASP A 29 4.96 2.91 1.97
N ALA A 30 6.03 3.68 2.21
CA ALA A 30 6.62 4.54 1.19
C ALA A 30 7.17 3.73 0.01
N GLU A 31 7.80 2.62 0.30
CA GLU A 31 8.35 1.74 -0.74
C GLU A 31 7.24 1.14 -1.61
N LEU A 32 6.15 0.69 -1.00
CA LEU A 32 4.99 0.18 -1.74
C LEU A 32 4.39 1.26 -2.64
N LEU A 33 4.19 2.46 -2.11
CA LEU A 33 3.70 3.59 -2.89
C LEU A 33 4.66 3.96 -4.01
N ALA A 34 5.97 3.89 -3.77
CA ALA A 34 6.97 4.19 -4.79
C ALA A 34 6.86 3.26 -6.00
N ILE A 35 6.58 1.98 -5.78
CA ILE A 35 6.36 1.03 -6.86
C ILE A 35 5.13 1.42 -7.68
N ILE A 36 4.07 1.84 -7.02
CA ILE A 36 2.82 2.27 -7.66
C ILE A 36 3.03 3.56 -8.47
N ILE A 37 3.72 4.53 -7.89
CA ILE A 37 4.08 5.78 -8.55
C ILE A 37 5.01 5.52 -9.73
N ARG A 38 5.89 4.55 -9.59
CA ARG A 38 6.79 4.02 -10.60
C ARG A 38 7.92 4.94 -11.01
N THR A 39 7.63 6.15 -11.44
CA THR A 39 8.63 7.09 -11.95
C THR A 39 8.63 8.38 -11.14
N GLY A 40 9.82 8.91 -10.91
CA GLY A 40 10.00 10.22 -10.30
C GLY A 40 10.08 11.34 -11.33
N THR A 41 10.58 12.48 -10.87
CA THR A 41 10.90 13.64 -11.68
C THR A 41 12.41 13.85 -11.69
N LYS A 42 12.85 14.90 -12.38
CA LYS A 42 14.25 15.33 -12.34
C LYS A 42 14.73 15.63 -10.91
N ASN A 43 13.82 16.09 -10.06
CA ASN A 43 14.15 16.60 -8.73
C ASN A 43 13.88 15.61 -7.61
N ALA A 44 13.11 14.54 -7.88
CA ALA A 44 12.72 13.61 -6.82
C ALA A 44 12.49 12.21 -7.40
N SER A 45 12.99 11.20 -6.70
CA SER A 45 12.71 9.81 -7.04
C SER A 45 11.26 9.46 -6.65
N ALA A 46 10.76 8.34 -7.19
CA ALA A 46 9.44 7.84 -6.80
C ALA A 46 9.34 7.62 -5.29
N LEU A 47 10.41 7.13 -4.67
CA LEU A 47 10.45 6.93 -3.22
C LEU A 47 10.33 8.25 -2.47
N THR A 48 11.04 9.29 -2.92
CA THR A 48 10.96 10.62 -2.32
C THR A 48 9.54 11.19 -2.43
N ILE A 49 8.91 11.04 -3.59
CA ILE A 49 7.53 11.49 -3.80
C ILE A 49 6.58 10.75 -2.86
N ALA A 50 6.74 9.43 -2.73
CA ALA A 50 5.94 8.62 -1.83
C ALA A 50 6.10 9.06 -0.37
N GLN A 51 7.32 9.33 0.06
CA GLN A 51 7.60 9.82 1.42
C GLN A 51 6.95 11.17 1.67
N LYS A 52 7.03 12.09 0.70
CA LYS A 52 6.37 13.40 0.79
C LYS A 52 4.87 13.27 0.89
N LEU A 53 4.28 12.35 0.14
CA LEU A 53 2.85 12.09 0.22
C LEU A 53 2.45 11.61 1.62
N LEU A 54 3.17 10.65 2.17
CA LEU A 54 2.89 10.13 3.51
C LEU A 54 3.11 11.19 4.59
N ASP A 55 4.12 12.04 4.44
CA ASP A 55 4.40 13.11 5.38
C ASP A 55 3.30 14.17 5.40
N ARG A 56 2.56 14.29 4.31
CA ARG A 56 1.43 15.20 4.22
C ARG A 56 0.25 14.74 5.09
N PHE A 57 0.18 13.46 5.39
CA PHE A 57 -0.81 12.89 6.30
C PHE A 57 -0.33 13.11 7.73
N GLU A 58 -0.79 14.21 8.33
CA GLU A 58 -0.36 14.64 9.67
C GLU A 58 -0.44 13.51 10.72
N GLN A 59 -0.20 13.82 11.89
CA GLN A 59 -0.16 13.09 13.16
C GLN A 59 -0.41 11.58 13.15
N ASN A 60 -1.25 11.08 12.31
CA ASN A 60 -1.56 9.66 12.24
C ASN A 60 -1.04 8.98 10.98
N ARG A 61 -0.26 9.65 10.15
CA ARG A 61 0.47 9.11 8.96
C ARG A 61 -0.04 7.77 8.45
N GLN A 62 -1.34 7.57 8.48
CA GLN A 62 -1.90 6.28 8.16
C GLN A 62 -2.32 6.26 6.70
N LEU A 63 -2.07 5.11 6.09
CA LEU A 63 -2.51 4.84 4.73
C LEU A 63 -3.99 5.11 4.52
N ASN A 64 -4.78 5.03 5.57
CA ASN A 64 -6.21 5.34 5.52
C ASN A 64 -6.50 6.76 5.01
N SER A 65 -5.55 7.68 5.15
CA SER A 65 -5.70 9.04 4.61
C SER A 65 -5.83 9.04 3.09
N LEU A 66 -5.37 7.99 2.41
CA LEU A 66 -5.55 7.84 0.96
C LEU A 66 -7.02 7.73 0.56
N HIS A 67 -7.89 7.31 1.46
CA HIS A 67 -9.33 7.27 1.19
C HIS A 67 -9.95 8.67 1.11
N HIS A 68 -9.35 9.62 1.80
CA HIS A 68 -9.91 10.97 1.96
C HIS A 68 -9.25 12.02 1.08
N ILE A 69 -8.02 11.80 0.66
CA ILE A 69 -7.32 12.76 -0.20
C ILE A 69 -7.98 12.79 -1.57
N THR A 70 -8.16 13.99 -2.10
CA THR A 70 -8.76 14.17 -3.42
C THR A 70 -7.73 14.06 -4.54
N ILE A 71 -8.22 13.81 -5.77
CA ILE A 71 -7.35 13.80 -6.94
C ILE A 71 -6.65 15.15 -7.10
N GLN A 72 -7.37 16.25 -6.88
CA GLN A 72 -6.80 17.58 -6.96
C GLN A 72 -5.66 17.79 -5.95
N GLU A 73 -5.87 17.35 -4.73
CA GLU A 73 -4.83 17.45 -3.70
C GLU A 73 -3.60 16.62 -4.06
N LEU A 74 -3.80 15.42 -4.61
CA LEU A 74 -2.69 14.60 -5.09
C LEU A 74 -1.93 15.26 -6.21
N MET A 75 -2.63 15.87 -7.15
CA MET A 75 -2.03 16.55 -8.30
C MET A 75 -1.29 17.83 -7.94
N GLU A 76 -1.55 18.39 -6.77
CA GLU A 76 -0.79 19.52 -6.25
C GLU A 76 0.66 19.15 -5.95
N MET A 77 0.91 17.87 -5.74
CA MET A 77 2.25 17.39 -5.47
C MET A 77 3.06 17.28 -6.76
N GLU A 78 4.30 17.80 -6.71
CA GLU A 78 5.22 17.63 -7.82
C GLU A 78 5.49 16.15 -8.07
N GLY A 79 5.35 15.73 -9.31
CA GLY A 79 5.57 14.34 -9.70
C GLY A 79 4.33 13.47 -9.72
N ILE A 80 3.19 13.98 -9.25
CA ILE A 80 1.91 13.28 -9.31
C ILE A 80 0.97 14.00 -10.26
N GLY A 81 0.89 13.46 -11.47
CA GLY A 81 -0.10 13.93 -12.45
C GLY A 81 -1.41 13.16 -12.33
N GLU A 82 -2.31 13.40 -13.27
CA GLU A 82 -3.64 12.81 -13.28
C GLU A 82 -3.59 11.27 -13.23
N VAL A 83 -2.75 10.65 -14.07
CA VAL A 83 -2.68 9.18 -14.16
C VAL A 83 -2.25 8.57 -12.85
N LYS A 84 -1.22 9.11 -12.22
CA LYS A 84 -0.73 8.61 -10.93
C LYS A 84 -1.74 8.84 -9.82
N ALA A 85 -2.39 10.00 -9.81
CA ALA A 85 -3.44 10.30 -8.83
C ALA A 85 -4.60 9.32 -8.93
N VAL A 86 -5.05 9.02 -10.13
CA VAL A 86 -6.13 8.05 -10.36
C VAL A 86 -5.71 6.66 -9.90
N LYS A 87 -4.50 6.23 -10.21
CA LYS A 87 -4.00 4.93 -9.75
C LYS A 87 -4.00 4.81 -8.23
N ILE A 88 -3.54 5.84 -7.55
CA ILE A 88 -3.52 5.87 -6.08
C ILE A 88 -4.95 5.76 -5.53
N LYS A 89 -5.89 6.51 -6.11
CA LYS A 89 -7.29 6.45 -5.68
C LYS A 89 -7.94 5.11 -6.00
N CYS A 90 -7.55 4.47 -7.10
CA CYS A 90 -8.03 3.12 -7.42
C CYS A 90 -7.60 2.11 -6.37
N ILE A 91 -6.36 2.21 -5.90
CA ILE A 91 -5.86 1.33 -4.84
C ILE A 91 -6.63 1.55 -3.55
N ALA A 92 -6.89 2.81 -3.19
CA ALA A 92 -7.69 3.13 -2.02
C ALA A 92 -9.09 2.53 -2.13
N GLU A 93 -9.73 2.64 -3.28
CA GLU A 93 -11.06 2.07 -3.51
C GLU A 93 -11.04 0.53 -3.42
N LEU A 94 -10.05 -0.12 -4.04
CA LEU A 94 -9.90 -1.58 -3.94
C LEU A 94 -9.71 -2.02 -2.50
N SER A 95 -8.91 -1.28 -1.74
CA SER A 95 -8.70 -1.56 -0.32
C SER A 95 -10.02 -1.46 0.47
N ALA A 96 -10.83 -0.44 0.17
CA ALA A 96 -12.14 -0.27 0.81
C ALA A 96 -13.08 -1.44 0.49
N ARG A 97 -13.09 -1.89 -0.76
CA ARG A 97 -13.92 -3.04 -1.17
C ARG A 97 -13.46 -4.33 -0.52
N MET A 98 -12.15 -4.54 -0.42
CA MET A 98 -11.59 -5.69 0.27
C MET A 98 -11.98 -5.70 1.75
N ALA A 99 -11.91 -4.56 2.40
CA ALA A 99 -12.31 -4.42 3.80
C ALA A 99 -13.80 -4.71 4.00
N LYS A 100 -14.66 -4.23 3.08
CA LYS A 100 -16.11 -4.52 3.12
C LYS A 100 -16.41 -6.00 2.95
N GLN A 101 -15.74 -6.65 2.01
CA GLN A 101 -15.92 -8.08 1.79
C GLN A 101 -15.51 -8.89 3.01
N HIS A 102 -14.40 -8.52 3.62
CA HIS A 102 -13.94 -9.15 4.85
C HIS A 102 -14.92 -8.95 5.99
N ALA A 103 -15.42 -7.74 6.17
CA ALA A 103 -16.41 -7.42 7.20
C ALA A 103 -17.73 -8.17 6.98
N ALA A 104 -18.19 -8.28 5.72
CA ALA A 104 -19.40 -9.02 5.38
C ALA A 104 -19.25 -10.51 5.71
N GLN A 105 -18.10 -11.10 5.41
CA GLN A 105 -17.82 -12.49 5.77
C GLN A 105 -17.85 -12.67 7.28
N THR A 106 -17.30 -11.76 8.03
CA THR A 106 -17.30 -11.80 9.49
C THR A 106 -18.71 -11.68 10.05
N LEU A 107 -19.56 -10.82 9.45
CA LEU A 107 -20.96 -10.63 9.88
C LEU A 107 -21.82 -11.85 9.60
N ASP A 108 -21.58 -12.56 8.51
CA ASP A 108 -22.31 -13.78 8.14
C ASP A 108 -22.14 -14.90 9.18
N PHE A 109 -21.15 -14.80 10.04
CA PHE A 109 -20.85 -15.79 11.08
C PHE A 109 -21.44 -15.45 12.44
N LYS A 110 -22.35 -14.46 12.53
CA LYS A 110 -22.98 -14.07 13.79
C LYS A 110 -24.14 -14.95 14.20
N THR A 111 -24.67 -15.81 13.33
CA THR A 111 -25.64 -16.84 13.74
C THR A 111 -24.88 -18.02 14.34
N PRO A 112 -25.42 -18.70 15.36
CA PRO A 112 -24.68 -19.80 16.02
C PRO A 112 -24.18 -20.89 15.08
N SER A 113 -24.99 -21.29 14.11
CA SER A 113 -24.58 -22.30 13.13
C SER A 113 -23.48 -21.81 12.19
N SER A 114 -23.55 -20.54 11.77
CA SER A 114 -22.55 -19.94 10.90
C SER A 114 -21.21 -19.79 11.62
N ILE A 115 -21.25 -19.46 12.91
CA ILE A 115 -20.04 -19.34 13.73
C ILE A 115 -19.35 -20.70 13.87
N ALA A 116 -20.11 -21.75 14.12
CA ALA A 116 -19.58 -23.10 14.23
C ALA A 116 -18.92 -23.55 12.95
N ASP A 117 -19.58 -23.34 11.80
CA ASP A 117 -19.04 -23.70 10.49
C ASP A 117 -17.76 -22.91 10.17
N TYR A 118 -17.73 -21.64 10.53
CA TYR A 118 -16.54 -20.80 10.35
C TYR A 118 -15.33 -21.33 11.12
N TYR A 119 -15.52 -21.66 12.38
CA TYR A 119 -14.43 -22.21 13.20
C TYR A 119 -13.96 -23.54 12.69
N MET A 120 -14.85 -24.37 12.21
CA MET A 120 -14.46 -25.66 11.62
C MET A 120 -13.63 -25.49 10.36
N GLU A 121 -13.98 -24.55 9.49
CA GLU A 121 -13.21 -24.24 8.30
C GLU A 121 -11.84 -23.67 8.63
N GLN A 122 -11.75 -22.76 9.59
CA GLN A 122 -10.48 -22.21 10.01
C GLN A 122 -9.56 -23.28 10.58
N MET A 123 -10.08 -24.18 11.37
CA MET A 123 -9.31 -25.30 11.90
C MET A 123 -8.78 -26.20 10.80
N ARG A 124 -9.57 -26.45 9.77
CA ARG A 124 -9.11 -27.25 8.61
C ARG A 124 -7.98 -26.57 7.86
N HIS A 125 -8.07 -25.26 7.67
CA HIS A 125 -7.02 -24.49 7.00
C HIS A 125 -5.72 -24.47 7.80
N GLU A 126 -5.81 -24.34 9.11
CA GLU A 126 -4.64 -24.34 9.97
C GLU A 126 -3.95 -25.71 9.99
N GLU A 127 -4.72 -26.79 9.89
CA GLU A 127 -4.17 -28.15 9.84
C GLU A 127 -3.50 -28.47 8.50
N VAL A 128 -3.91 -27.82 7.41
CA VAL A 128 -3.41 -28.08 6.06
C VAL A 128 -2.20 -27.20 5.73
N GLU A 129 -2.06 -26.10 6.40
CA GLU A 129 -0.89 -25.23 6.27
C GLU A 129 0.22 -25.67 7.20
#